data_7f8320acb5f8143e902106f547cd2a89
#
_entry.id   7f8320acb5f8143e902106f547cd2a89
#
_cell.length_a   1.000
_cell.length_b   1.000
_cell.length_c   1.000
_cell.angle_alpha   90.00
_cell.angle_beta   90.00
_cell.angle_gamma   90.00
#
_symmetry.space_group_name_H-M   'P 1'
#
loop_
_entity.id
_entity.type
_entity.pdbx_description
1 polymer ?
#
loop_
_entity_poly.entity_id
_entity_poly.type
_entity_poly.pdbx_seq_one_letter_code
_entity_poly.pdbx_strand_id
1 'polypeptide(L)'
;EYCDRFQLKLCTIADLIEYRRRTERLIHREIALKLPTEFAIFDLFAYTSLVDPLPHLALTLGGIGVETAPGVVPVHEEPILVRMHSECLTGDALHSMKCDCGPQLAHAMRQLAQAGRGAIVYMRQEGRGIGLLNKLKAYKLQQEEGLDTVEANKRLGFAPDLRHFGIGAQILHDLGIRQIRLLTNNPRKVIGIEGYGLKIVERVPIQIPPGEFNRDYLQTKRDKLGHLLDESN
;
A
#
# COMPACT_ATOMS: atom_id res chain seq x y z
N GLU A 1 4.36 36.21 11.71
CA GLU A 1 4.53 37.43 12.54
C GLU A 1 5.33 37.18 13.82
N TYR A 2 4.92 36.24 14.74
CA TYR A 2 5.69 35.95 15.97
C TYR A 2 7.07 35.35 15.66
N CYS A 3 7.11 34.36 14.81
CA CYS A 3 8.35 33.69 14.41
C CYS A 3 9.30 34.66 13.68
N ASP A 4 8.78 35.52 12.81
CA ASP A 4 9.58 36.52 12.10
C ASP A 4 10.17 37.55 13.06
N ARG A 5 9.38 38.02 14.05
CA ARG A 5 9.80 38.98 15.05
C ARG A 5 10.93 38.46 15.93
N PHE A 6 10.92 37.15 16.26
CA PHE A 6 11.92 36.55 17.16
C PHE A 6 12.91 35.65 16.41
N GLN A 7 12.92 35.67 15.07
CA GLN A 7 13.78 34.84 14.23
C GLN A 7 13.71 33.35 14.55
N LEU A 8 12.51 32.87 14.94
CA LEU A 8 12.24 31.48 15.27
C LEU A 8 11.86 30.69 14.01
N LYS A 9 12.24 29.43 13.95
CA LYS A 9 11.76 28.49 12.93
C LYS A 9 10.41 27.92 13.37
N LEU A 10 9.44 27.88 12.43
CA LEU A 10 8.17 27.22 12.63
C LEU A 10 8.28 25.78 12.11
N CYS A 11 7.90 24.83 12.94
CA CYS A 11 7.77 23.42 12.57
C CYS A 11 6.40 22.94 13.04
N THR A 12 5.68 22.24 12.18
CA THR A 12 4.41 21.60 12.57
C THR A 12 4.67 20.17 13.06
N ILE A 13 3.74 19.59 13.82
CA ILE A 13 3.80 18.17 14.19
C ILE A 13 3.79 17.29 12.92
N ALA A 14 3.06 17.69 11.89
CA ALA A 14 3.04 17.00 10.61
C ALA A 14 4.42 16.96 9.94
N ASP A 15 5.14 18.09 9.92
CA ASP A 15 6.51 18.16 9.39
C ASP A 15 7.48 17.29 10.19
N LEU A 16 7.33 17.26 11.52
CA LEU A 16 8.15 16.41 12.40
C LEU A 16 7.89 14.93 12.15
N ILE A 17 6.63 14.52 12.00
CA ILE A 17 6.25 13.14 11.66
C ILE A 17 6.86 12.74 10.30
N GLU A 18 6.76 13.60 9.29
CA GLU A 18 7.33 13.34 7.97
C GLU A 18 8.86 13.22 8.03
N TYR A 19 9.52 14.13 8.75
CA TYR A 19 10.97 14.08 8.98
C TYR A 19 11.39 12.77 9.63
N ARG A 20 10.74 12.37 10.73
CA ARG A 20 11.05 11.11 11.44
C ARG A 20 10.84 9.88 10.55
N ARG A 21 9.76 9.85 9.76
CA ARG A 21 9.49 8.77 8.81
C ARG A 21 10.59 8.61 7.76
N ARG A 22 11.24 9.70 7.35
CA ARG A 22 12.33 9.68 6.36
C ARG A 22 13.69 9.36 6.96
N THR A 23 13.93 9.74 8.19
CA THR A 23 15.27 9.68 8.81
C THR A 23 15.44 8.55 9.83
N GLU A 24 14.34 8.07 10.42
CA GLU A 24 14.37 7.02 11.44
C GLU A 24 13.93 5.67 10.88
N ARG A 25 14.52 4.60 11.38
CA ARG A 25 14.01 3.24 11.13
C ARG A 25 12.85 2.98 12.07
N LEU A 26 11.63 2.95 11.51
CA LEU A 26 10.38 2.79 12.26
C LEU A 26 9.83 1.37 12.22
N ILE A 27 10.53 0.44 11.59
CA ILE A 27 10.12 -0.97 11.42
C ILE A 27 11.09 -1.92 12.08
N HIS A 28 10.56 -3.06 12.52
CA HIS A 28 11.34 -4.20 12.99
C HIS A 28 10.83 -5.47 12.31
N ARG A 29 11.76 -6.27 11.74
CA ARG A 29 11.43 -7.59 11.16
C ARG A 29 11.34 -8.59 12.31
N GLU A 30 10.18 -9.20 12.50
CA GLU A 30 9.90 -10.13 13.59
C GLU A 30 10.10 -11.59 13.19
N ILE A 31 9.59 -11.96 12.02
CA ILE A 31 9.49 -13.35 11.58
C ILE A 31 9.75 -13.45 10.09
N ALA A 32 10.41 -14.54 9.70
CA ALA A 32 10.53 -15.00 8.33
C ALA A 32 10.13 -16.48 8.24
N LEU A 33 9.27 -16.83 7.28
CA LEU A 33 8.83 -18.22 7.05
C LEU A 33 8.43 -18.45 5.59
N LYS A 34 8.26 -19.71 5.19
CA LYS A 34 7.68 -20.07 3.89
C LYS A 34 6.17 -20.19 4.01
N LEU A 35 5.45 -19.53 3.11
CA LEU A 35 3.99 -19.56 3.05
C LEU A 35 3.55 -20.19 1.72
N PRO A 36 3.07 -21.45 1.74
CA PRO A 36 2.41 -22.05 0.57
C PRO A 36 1.09 -21.35 0.29
N THR A 37 0.87 -20.97 -0.98
CA THR A 37 -0.37 -20.40 -1.47
C THR A 37 -0.79 -21.09 -2.77
N GLU A 38 -1.99 -20.84 -3.26
CA GLU A 38 -2.43 -21.35 -4.56
C GLU A 38 -1.60 -20.82 -5.76
N PHE A 39 -0.82 -19.75 -5.57
CA PHE A 39 -0.03 -19.12 -6.63
C PHE A 39 1.43 -19.58 -6.63
N ALA A 40 2.05 -19.68 -5.44
CA ALA A 40 3.44 -20.07 -5.25
C ALA A 40 3.73 -20.30 -3.76
N ILE A 41 4.93 -20.82 -3.44
CA ILE A 41 5.46 -20.81 -2.08
C ILE A 41 6.27 -19.50 -1.92
N PHE A 42 5.68 -18.54 -1.22
CA PHE A 42 6.32 -17.26 -0.93
C PHE A 42 7.21 -17.32 0.31
N ASP A 43 8.25 -16.50 0.34
CA ASP A 43 8.87 -16.07 1.58
C ASP A 43 7.96 -15.01 2.20
N LEU A 44 7.52 -15.23 3.44
CA LEU A 44 6.70 -14.30 4.20
C LEU A 44 7.54 -13.68 5.31
N PHE A 45 7.53 -12.36 5.38
CA PHE A 45 8.13 -11.58 6.45
C PHE A 45 7.07 -10.78 7.17
N ALA A 46 7.08 -10.82 8.52
CA ALA A 46 6.22 -9.97 9.34
C ALA A 46 7.05 -8.83 9.95
N TYR A 47 6.47 -7.64 9.93
CA TYR A 47 7.09 -6.42 10.45
C TYR A 47 6.17 -5.74 11.45
N THR A 48 6.70 -5.40 12.62
CA THR A 48 6.07 -4.42 13.52
C THR A 48 6.53 -3.00 13.16
N SER A 49 5.77 -2.02 13.60
CA SER A 49 6.05 -0.61 13.38
C SER A 49 5.86 0.18 14.68
N LEU A 50 6.68 1.21 14.89
CA LEU A 50 6.53 2.10 16.04
C LEU A 50 5.31 3.04 15.92
N VAL A 51 4.69 3.10 14.75
CA VAL A 51 3.59 4.04 14.45
C VAL A 51 2.28 3.36 14.10
N ASP A 52 2.29 2.06 13.79
CA ASP A 52 1.10 1.28 13.47
C ASP A 52 0.91 0.16 14.51
N PRO A 53 -0.30 -0.06 15.04
CA PRO A 53 -0.55 -1.07 16.07
C PRO A 53 -0.60 -2.50 15.50
N LEU A 54 -0.77 -2.66 14.18
CA LEU A 54 -0.89 -3.95 13.52
C LEU A 54 0.36 -4.27 12.71
N PRO A 55 0.81 -5.54 12.70
CA PRO A 55 1.97 -5.93 11.91
C PRO A 55 1.66 -5.84 10.41
N HIS A 56 2.63 -5.39 9.62
CA HIS A 56 2.61 -5.43 8.17
C HIS A 56 3.28 -6.70 7.66
N LEU A 57 2.90 -7.15 6.46
CA LEU A 57 3.45 -8.37 5.87
C LEU A 57 4.14 -8.05 4.54
N ALA A 58 5.20 -8.81 4.25
CA ALA A 58 5.79 -8.83 2.93
C ALA A 58 5.85 -10.28 2.42
N LEU A 59 5.34 -10.51 1.21
CA LEU A 59 5.47 -11.78 0.48
C LEU A 59 6.46 -11.58 -0.64
N THR A 60 7.48 -12.41 -0.72
CA THR A 60 8.50 -12.28 -1.75
C THR A 60 8.76 -13.60 -2.49
N LEU A 61 9.33 -13.49 -3.68
CA LEU A 61 9.85 -14.60 -4.49
C LEU A 61 11.24 -14.26 -5.02
N GLY A 62 12.02 -15.29 -5.36
CA GLY A 62 13.34 -15.13 -5.95
C GLY A 62 14.43 -14.69 -4.96
N GLY A 63 14.30 -15.07 -3.68
CA GLY A 63 15.30 -14.82 -2.65
C GLY A 63 15.34 -13.37 -2.13
N ILE A 64 14.34 -12.53 -2.49
CA ILE A 64 14.27 -11.15 -2.02
C ILE A 64 14.00 -11.14 -0.52
N GLY A 65 14.80 -10.38 0.24
CA GLY A 65 14.69 -10.26 1.68
C GLY A 65 15.25 -11.44 2.48
N VAL A 66 15.66 -12.52 1.80
CA VAL A 66 16.26 -13.69 2.45
C VAL A 66 17.71 -13.38 2.85
N GLU A 67 18.05 -13.63 4.09
CA GLU A 67 19.40 -13.46 4.59
C GLU A 67 20.37 -14.50 3.98
N THR A 68 21.52 -14.04 3.50
CA THR A 68 22.63 -14.90 3.04
C THR A 68 23.61 -15.26 4.14
N ALA A 69 23.62 -14.47 5.22
CA ALA A 69 24.29 -14.71 6.48
C ALA A 69 23.50 -14.00 7.59
N PRO A 70 23.67 -14.34 8.87
CA PRO A 70 22.94 -13.71 9.96
C PRO A 70 22.96 -12.17 9.89
N GLY A 71 21.79 -11.55 9.74
CA GLY A 71 21.63 -10.10 9.63
C GLY A 71 22.06 -9.48 8.28
N VAL A 72 22.40 -10.29 7.27
CA VAL A 72 22.86 -9.80 5.95
C VAL A 72 21.81 -10.08 4.89
N VAL A 73 21.04 -9.06 4.52
CA VAL A 73 20.10 -9.10 3.39
C VAL A 73 20.79 -8.52 2.15
N PRO A 74 20.89 -9.27 1.04
CA PRO A 74 21.50 -8.77 -0.18
C PRO A 74 20.73 -7.57 -0.75
N VAL A 75 21.47 -6.60 -1.28
CA VAL A 75 20.90 -5.49 -2.04
C VAL A 75 20.68 -5.94 -3.49
N HIS A 76 19.52 -5.61 -4.03
CA HIS A 76 19.12 -5.89 -5.40
C HIS A 76 19.17 -4.60 -6.22
N GLU A 77 20.13 -4.52 -7.13
CA GLU A 77 20.35 -3.34 -7.99
C GLU A 77 19.43 -3.33 -9.23
N GLU A 78 18.96 -4.49 -9.65
CA GLU A 78 18.01 -4.61 -10.75
C GLU A 78 16.58 -4.22 -10.32
N PRO A 79 15.74 -3.73 -11.26
CA PRO A 79 14.37 -3.37 -10.99
C PRO A 79 13.51 -4.57 -10.57
N ILE A 80 12.91 -4.51 -9.40
CA ILE A 80 12.05 -5.55 -8.83
C ILE A 80 10.58 -5.20 -9.06
N LEU A 81 9.78 -6.19 -9.48
CA LEU A 81 8.33 -6.07 -9.56
C LEU A 81 7.72 -6.02 -8.16
N VAL A 82 7.04 -4.91 -7.83
CA VAL A 82 6.53 -4.66 -6.47
C VAL A 82 5.07 -4.27 -6.50
N ARG A 83 4.29 -4.81 -5.57
CA ARG A 83 2.94 -4.35 -5.24
C ARG A 83 2.89 -3.84 -3.80
N MET A 84 2.48 -2.59 -3.62
CA MET A 84 2.04 -2.08 -2.32
C MET A 84 0.52 -2.29 -2.22
N HIS A 85 0.11 -3.29 -1.45
CA HIS A 85 -1.32 -3.60 -1.26
C HIS A 85 -1.78 -3.07 0.10
N SER A 86 -2.83 -2.25 0.12
CA SER A 86 -3.48 -1.83 1.36
C SER A 86 -4.60 -2.82 1.68
N GLU A 87 -4.62 -3.32 2.90
CA GLU A 87 -5.62 -4.27 3.41
C GLU A 87 -7.05 -3.87 3.04
N CYS A 88 -7.82 -4.85 2.63
CA CYS A 88 -9.25 -4.74 2.40
C CYS A 88 -9.91 -6.07 2.79
N LEU A 89 -10.21 -6.26 4.08
CA LEU A 89 -10.75 -7.52 4.58
C LEU A 89 -11.95 -8.02 3.77
N THR A 90 -12.86 -7.12 3.43
CA THR A 90 -14.05 -7.48 2.65
C THR A 90 -13.72 -7.96 1.24
N GLY A 91 -12.72 -7.37 0.58
CA GLY A 91 -12.31 -7.76 -0.77
C GLY A 91 -11.33 -8.91 -0.78
N ASP A 92 -10.32 -8.88 0.11
CA ASP A 92 -9.20 -9.82 0.10
C ASP A 92 -9.60 -11.20 0.68
N ALA A 93 -10.39 -11.22 1.78
CA ALA A 93 -10.75 -12.44 2.48
C ALA A 93 -12.22 -12.85 2.28
N LEU A 94 -13.16 -11.89 2.22
CA LEU A 94 -14.59 -12.19 2.08
C LEU A 94 -15.06 -12.15 0.61
N HIS A 95 -14.15 -11.92 -0.34
CA HIS A 95 -14.44 -11.89 -1.78
C HIS A 95 -15.57 -10.94 -2.17
N SER A 96 -15.72 -9.81 -1.47
CA SER A 96 -16.73 -8.81 -1.77
C SER A 96 -16.56 -8.24 -3.17
N MET A 97 -17.63 -8.22 -3.94
CA MET A 97 -17.68 -7.65 -5.29
C MET A 97 -17.84 -6.12 -5.29
N LYS A 98 -17.94 -5.47 -4.13
CA LYS A 98 -18.04 -3.99 -4.02
C LYS A 98 -16.75 -3.25 -4.37
N CYS A 99 -15.63 -3.96 -4.48
CA CYS A 99 -14.32 -3.40 -4.86
C CYS A 99 -13.52 -4.39 -5.70
N ASP A 100 -12.39 -3.93 -6.20
CA ASP A 100 -11.45 -4.71 -7.00
C ASP A 100 -10.22 -5.18 -6.20
N CYS A 101 -10.20 -5.05 -4.85
CA CYS A 101 -9.02 -5.28 -4.03
C CYS A 101 -8.55 -6.74 -4.06
N GLY A 102 -9.44 -7.71 -3.78
CA GLY A 102 -9.13 -9.13 -3.83
C GLY A 102 -8.61 -9.58 -5.20
N PRO A 103 -9.33 -9.31 -6.30
CA PRO A 103 -8.84 -9.57 -7.66
C PRO A 103 -7.49 -8.93 -7.97
N GLN A 104 -7.22 -7.70 -7.50
CA GLN A 104 -5.90 -7.07 -7.66
C GLN A 104 -4.81 -7.79 -6.87
N LEU A 105 -5.09 -8.25 -5.65
CA LEU A 105 -4.12 -9.02 -4.85
C LEU A 105 -3.79 -10.34 -5.56
N ALA A 106 -4.80 -11.09 -5.95
CA ALA A 106 -4.63 -12.35 -6.68
C ALA A 106 -3.88 -12.17 -8.01
N HIS A 107 -4.19 -11.09 -8.75
CA HIS A 107 -3.47 -10.76 -9.99
C HIS A 107 -1.99 -10.45 -9.73
N ALA A 108 -1.67 -9.66 -8.70
CA ALA A 108 -0.30 -9.38 -8.32
C ALA A 108 0.46 -10.65 -7.92
N MET A 109 -0.15 -11.53 -7.12
CA MET A 109 0.47 -12.81 -6.72
C MET A 109 0.77 -13.69 -7.93
N ARG A 110 -0.16 -13.80 -8.90
CA ARG A 110 0.08 -14.53 -10.17
C ARG A 110 1.23 -13.93 -10.99
N GLN A 111 1.28 -12.60 -11.11
CA GLN A 111 2.35 -11.95 -11.85
C GLN A 111 3.72 -12.19 -11.22
N LEU A 112 3.81 -12.13 -9.89
CA LEU A 112 5.05 -12.46 -9.19
C LEU A 112 5.44 -13.92 -9.39
N ALA A 113 4.48 -14.84 -9.31
CA ALA A 113 4.72 -16.27 -9.55
C ALA A 113 5.22 -16.54 -10.97
N GLN A 114 4.64 -15.90 -11.99
CA GLN A 114 5.08 -16.00 -13.38
C GLN A 114 6.48 -15.40 -13.60
N ALA A 115 6.77 -14.27 -12.95
CA ALA A 115 8.10 -13.65 -13.01
C ALA A 115 9.17 -14.42 -12.22
N GLY A 116 8.76 -15.32 -11.30
CA GLY A 116 9.65 -16.03 -10.38
C GLY A 116 10.35 -15.12 -9.37
N ARG A 117 10.10 -13.82 -9.39
CA ARG A 117 10.77 -12.82 -8.57
C ARG A 117 9.90 -11.58 -8.36
N GLY A 118 9.87 -11.06 -7.14
CA GLY A 118 9.11 -9.86 -6.83
C GLY A 118 8.73 -9.77 -5.36
N ALA A 119 8.01 -8.69 -4.99
CA ALA A 119 7.55 -8.46 -3.64
C ALA A 119 6.14 -7.86 -3.60
N ILE A 120 5.32 -8.31 -2.65
CA ILE A 120 4.06 -7.68 -2.26
C ILE A 120 4.22 -7.22 -0.81
N VAL A 121 4.06 -5.93 -0.55
CA VAL A 121 3.94 -5.39 0.81
C VAL A 121 2.46 -5.21 1.12
N TYR A 122 1.95 -6.01 2.05
CA TYR A 122 0.57 -5.98 2.52
C TYR A 122 0.47 -5.08 3.74
N MET A 123 -0.02 -3.86 3.51
CA MET A 123 -0.12 -2.81 4.51
C MET A 123 -1.44 -2.92 5.27
N ARG A 124 -1.36 -3.06 6.60
CA ARG A 124 -2.52 -3.13 7.49
C ARG A 124 -3.14 -1.74 7.70
N GLN A 125 -3.70 -1.18 6.63
CA GLN A 125 -4.30 0.17 6.56
C GLN A 125 -5.71 0.09 5.95
N GLU A 126 -6.60 -0.63 6.63
CA GLU A 126 -7.97 -0.88 6.21
C GLU A 126 -8.76 0.42 5.99
N GLY A 127 -9.62 0.42 4.97
CA GLY A 127 -10.52 1.53 4.69
C GLY A 127 -9.80 2.83 4.33
N ARG A 128 -8.61 2.78 3.73
CA ARG A 128 -7.74 3.94 3.48
C ARG A 128 -7.30 4.64 4.77
N GLY A 129 -7.08 3.86 5.83
CA GLY A 129 -6.61 4.36 7.13
C GLY A 129 -7.71 4.71 8.13
N ILE A 130 -9.01 4.61 7.76
CA ILE A 130 -10.12 4.87 8.70
C ILE A 130 -10.54 3.63 9.51
N GLY A 131 -9.99 2.46 9.18
CA GLY A 131 -10.28 1.19 9.82
C GLY A 131 -11.56 0.51 9.30
N LEU A 132 -11.68 -0.80 9.65
CA LEU A 132 -12.76 -1.64 9.15
C LEU A 132 -14.15 -1.13 9.53
N LEU A 133 -14.36 -0.78 10.81
CA LEU A 133 -15.69 -0.37 11.27
C LEU A 133 -16.19 0.88 10.56
N ASN A 134 -15.34 1.89 10.39
CA ASN A 134 -15.74 3.12 9.70
C ASN A 134 -15.94 2.89 8.19
N LYS A 135 -15.17 1.99 7.58
CA LYS A 135 -15.42 1.55 6.20
C LYS A 135 -16.81 0.90 6.07
N LEU A 136 -17.22 0.05 7.02
CA LEU A 136 -18.55 -0.55 6.99
C LEU A 136 -19.66 0.49 7.21
N LYS A 137 -19.43 1.49 8.07
CA LYS A 137 -20.35 2.66 8.20
C LYS A 137 -20.44 3.43 6.87
N ALA A 138 -19.31 3.65 6.19
CA ALA A 138 -19.32 4.29 4.87
C ALA A 138 -20.11 3.44 3.84
N TYR A 139 -19.98 2.12 3.84
CA TYR A 139 -20.78 1.23 3.00
C TYR A 139 -22.30 1.36 3.27
N LYS A 140 -22.67 1.50 4.55
CA LYS A 140 -24.08 1.72 4.93
C LYS A 140 -24.60 3.04 4.35
N LEU A 141 -23.85 4.14 4.51
CA LEU A 141 -24.22 5.44 3.94
C LEU A 141 -24.34 5.41 2.42
N GLN A 142 -23.45 4.68 1.74
CA GLN A 142 -23.54 4.48 0.29
C GLN A 142 -24.83 3.77 -0.12
N GLN A 143 -25.27 2.78 0.67
CA GLN A 143 -26.50 2.02 0.38
C GLN A 143 -27.77 2.78 0.70
N GLU A 144 -27.79 3.57 1.77
CA GLU A 144 -28.98 4.26 2.27
C GLU A 144 -29.15 5.65 1.65
N GLU A 145 -28.06 6.37 1.39
CA GLU A 145 -28.07 7.76 0.93
C GLU A 145 -27.55 7.93 -0.51
N GLY A 146 -27.11 6.85 -1.18
CA GLY A 146 -26.57 6.92 -2.55
C GLY A 146 -25.23 7.66 -2.67
N LEU A 147 -24.51 7.87 -1.55
CA LEU A 147 -23.23 8.57 -1.55
C LEU A 147 -22.14 7.73 -2.21
N ASP A 148 -21.15 8.40 -2.82
CA ASP A 148 -19.94 7.71 -3.22
C ASP A 148 -18.95 7.55 -2.04
N THR A 149 -17.83 6.85 -2.29
CA THR A 149 -16.84 6.57 -1.23
C THR A 149 -16.22 7.84 -0.64
N VAL A 150 -16.00 8.89 -1.44
CA VAL A 150 -15.40 10.15 -0.98
C VAL A 150 -16.38 10.93 -0.13
N GLU A 151 -17.63 11.00 -0.57
CA GLU A 151 -18.72 11.69 0.13
C GLU A 151 -19.05 10.99 1.45
N ALA A 152 -19.13 9.66 1.46
CA ALA A 152 -19.37 8.88 2.67
C ALA A 152 -18.24 9.07 3.71
N ASN A 153 -16.98 9.09 3.27
CA ASN A 153 -15.86 9.37 4.19
C ASN A 153 -15.94 10.79 4.77
N LYS A 154 -16.23 11.80 3.94
CA LYS A 154 -16.41 13.17 4.40
C LYS A 154 -17.57 13.30 5.38
N ARG A 155 -18.68 12.61 5.13
CA ARG A 155 -19.87 12.58 6.03
C ARG A 155 -19.52 12.01 7.40
N LEU A 156 -18.58 11.06 7.45
CA LEU A 156 -18.04 10.49 8.70
C LEU A 156 -16.92 11.33 9.33
N GLY A 157 -16.56 12.48 8.75
CA GLY A 157 -15.52 13.37 9.28
C GLY A 157 -14.09 12.99 8.90
N PHE A 158 -13.90 12.11 7.91
CA PHE A 158 -12.57 11.67 7.48
C PHE A 158 -12.13 12.31 6.16
N ALA A 159 -10.83 12.52 6.02
CA ALA A 159 -10.24 12.82 4.73
C ALA A 159 -10.41 11.63 3.76
N PRO A 160 -10.42 11.89 2.43
CA PRO A 160 -10.63 10.83 1.43
C PRO A 160 -9.61 9.70 1.45
N ASP A 161 -8.38 9.99 1.88
CA ASP A 161 -7.28 9.02 1.96
C ASP A 161 -6.28 9.43 3.05
N LEU A 162 -6.17 8.62 4.11
CA LEU A 162 -5.28 8.83 5.26
C LEU A 162 -4.08 7.87 5.22
N ARG A 163 -3.88 7.12 4.13
CA ARG A 163 -2.79 6.15 4.03
C ARG A 163 -1.44 6.84 3.93
N HIS A 164 -0.45 6.20 4.57
CA HIS A 164 0.95 6.54 4.47
C HIS A 164 1.74 5.36 3.91
N PHE A 165 2.60 5.63 2.93
CA PHE A 165 3.36 4.58 2.26
C PHE A 165 4.81 4.47 2.75
N GLY A 166 5.25 5.37 3.64
CA GLY A 166 6.62 5.40 4.15
C GLY A 166 7.05 4.13 4.90
N ILE A 167 6.17 3.53 5.71
CA ILE A 167 6.44 2.25 6.37
C ILE A 167 6.65 1.15 5.33
N GLY A 168 5.79 1.08 4.32
CA GLY A 168 5.98 0.12 3.23
C GLY A 168 7.25 0.36 2.43
N ALA A 169 7.66 1.61 2.25
CA ALA A 169 8.94 1.94 1.62
C ALA A 169 10.13 1.47 2.47
N GLN A 170 10.07 1.64 3.79
CA GLN A 170 11.10 1.12 4.70
C GLN A 170 11.15 -0.42 4.64
N ILE A 171 10.01 -1.11 4.57
CA ILE A 171 9.96 -2.57 4.40
C ILE A 171 10.65 -2.98 3.09
N LEU A 172 10.34 -2.32 1.98
CA LEU A 172 11.00 -2.61 0.69
C LEU A 172 12.52 -2.38 0.75
N HIS A 173 12.95 -1.31 1.41
CA HIS A 173 14.37 -1.03 1.61
C HIS A 173 15.05 -2.10 2.48
N ASP A 174 14.39 -2.58 3.55
CA ASP A 174 14.86 -3.65 4.43
C ASP A 174 14.96 -5.01 3.70
N LEU A 175 14.07 -5.26 2.72
CA LEU A 175 14.13 -6.42 1.83
C LEU A 175 15.27 -6.35 0.79
N GLY A 176 16.11 -5.31 0.82
CA GLY A 176 17.22 -5.11 -0.10
C GLY A 176 16.83 -4.50 -1.46
N ILE A 177 15.58 -4.11 -1.67
CA ILE A 177 15.09 -3.52 -2.92
C ILE A 177 15.54 -2.06 -3.02
N ARG A 178 16.01 -1.63 -4.19
CA ARG A 178 16.41 -0.24 -4.48
C ARG A 178 15.70 0.33 -5.70
N GLN A 179 15.45 -0.47 -6.72
CA GLN A 179 14.74 -0.08 -7.93
C GLN A 179 13.44 -0.86 -8.06
N ILE A 180 12.35 -0.18 -8.43
CA ILE A 180 11.00 -0.73 -8.38
C ILE A 180 10.30 -0.58 -9.73
N ARG A 181 9.72 -1.66 -10.23
CA ARG A 181 8.64 -1.69 -11.20
C ARG A 181 7.34 -1.81 -10.43
N LEU A 182 6.61 -0.70 -10.26
CA LEU A 182 5.49 -0.62 -9.32
C LEU A 182 4.15 -0.98 -9.97
N LEU A 183 3.54 -2.09 -9.50
CA LEU A 183 2.17 -2.51 -9.86
C LEU A 183 1.16 -1.56 -9.22
N THR A 184 0.71 -0.55 -9.96
CA THR A 184 -0.26 0.43 -9.46
C THR A 184 -0.98 1.19 -10.57
N ASN A 185 -2.25 1.57 -10.30
CA ASN A 185 -2.99 2.57 -11.08
C ASN A 185 -3.11 3.90 -10.30
N ASN A 186 -2.58 3.97 -9.06
CA ASN A 186 -2.67 5.15 -8.21
C ASN A 186 -1.37 5.96 -8.25
N PRO A 187 -1.32 7.15 -8.88
CA PRO A 187 -0.11 7.96 -8.94
C PRO A 187 0.37 8.45 -7.56
N ARG A 188 -0.52 8.60 -6.58
CA ARG A 188 -0.13 8.97 -5.21
C ARG A 188 0.78 7.94 -4.54
N LYS A 189 0.70 6.65 -4.92
CA LYS A 189 1.60 5.61 -4.42
C LYS A 189 3.02 5.81 -4.92
N VAL A 190 3.20 6.34 -6.12
CA VAL A 190 4.52 6.67 -6.67
C VAL A 190 5.20 7.71 -5.80
N ILE A 191 4.53 8.86 -5.60
CA ILE A 191 5.05 9.97 -4.80
C ILE A 191 5.33 9.55 -3.35
N GLY A 192 4.46 8.73 -2.76
CA GLY A 192 4.56 8.29 -1.37
C GLY A 192 5.71 7.31 -1.07
N ILE A 193 6.36 6.75 -2.11
CA ILE A 193 7.47 5.80 -1.97
C ILE A 193 8.82 6.49 -2.25
N GLU A 194 8.85 7.47 -3.13
CA GLU A 194 10.05 8.25 -3.44
C GLU A 194 10.53 9.01 -2.18
N GLY A 195 11.82 9.10 -2.00
CA GLY A 195 12.42 9.77 -0.83
C GLY A 195 12.87 8.82 0.29
N TYR A 196 12.64 7.51 0.15
CA TYR A 196 13.11 6.48 1.10
C TYR A 196 14.29 5.66 0.55
N GLY A 197 15.08 6.24 -0.34
CA GLY A 197 16.20 5.53 -1.00
C GLY A 197 15.73 4.51 -2.05
N LEU A 198 14.49 4.62 -2.51
CA LEU A 198 13.88 3.79 -3.53
C LEU A 198 13.66 4.59 -4.82
N LYS A 199 13.95 3.97 -5.97
CA LYS A 199 13.72 4.56 -7.29
C LYS A 199 12.63 3.79 -8.02
N ILE A 200 11.55 4.46 -8.40
CA ILE A 200 10.53 3.87 -9.26
C ILE A 200 10.96 4.09 -10.71
N VAL A 201 11.30 3.00 -11.39
CA VAL A 201 11.77 3.02 -12.79
C VAL A 201 10.64 2.77 -13.78
N GLU A 202 9.56 2.12 -13.34
CA GLU A 202 8.41 1.80 -14.19
C GLU A 202 7.14 1.71 -13.34
N ARG A 203 6.04 2.24 -13.87
CA ARG A 203 4.68 1.96 -13.40
C ARG A 203 4.09 0.83 -14.24
N VAL A 204 3.79 -0.29 -13.62
CA VAL A 204 3.10 -1.42 -14.25
C VAL A 204 1.60 -1.32 -13.94
N PRO A 205 0.71 -1.23 -14.94
CA PRO A 205 -0.73 -1.17 -14.70
C PRO A 205 -1.23 -2.47 -14.07
N ILE A 206 -2.24 -2.35 -13.20
CA ILE A 206 -2.94 -3.48 -12.61
C ILE A 206 -4.46 -3.23 -12.75
N GLN A 207 -4.98 -3.57 -13.91
CA GLN A 207 -6.38 -3.33 -14.23
C GLN A 207 -7.18 -4.62 -14.07
N ILE A 208 -8.30 -4.50 -13.39
CA ILE A 208 -9.31 -5.55 -13.25
C ILE A 208 -10.55 -5.03 -13.93
N PRO A 209 -11.15 -5.78 -14.86
CA PRO A 209 -12.39 -5.38 -15.51
C PRO A 209 -13.49 -5.06 -14.48
N PRO A 210 -14.28 -3.99 -14.68
CA PRO A 210 -15.37 -3.66 -13.79
C PRO A 210 -16.44 -4.75 -13.83
N GLY A 211 -16.95 -5.11 -12.66
CA GLY A 211 -18.10 -5.97 -12.51
C GLY A 211 -19.37 -5.16 -12.26
N GLU A 212 -20.50 -5.87 -12.15
CA GLU A 212 -21.81 -5.27 -11.90
C GLU A 212 -21.84 -4.39 -10.63
N PHE A 213 -21.16 -4.83 -9.55
CA PHE A 213 -21.28 -4.21 -8.23
C PHE A 213 -20.15 -3.21 -7.90
N ASN A 214 -19.11 -3.06 -8.73
CA ASN A 214 -17.98 -2.17 -8.44
C ASN A 214 -17.76 -1.07 -9.50
N ARG A 215 -18.63 -0.97 -10.49
CA ARG A 215 -18.51 0.03 -11.58
C ARG A 215 -18.44 1.44 -11.04
N ASP A 216 -19.39 1.83 -10.19
CA ASP A 216 -19.44 3.18 -9.59
C ASP A 216 -18.24 3.45 -8.67
N TYR A 217 -17.76 2.43 -7.97
CA TYR A 217 -16.55 2.51 -7.15
C TYR A 217 -15.31 2.76 -8.01
N LEU A 218 -15.14 2.07 -9.13
CA LEU A 218 -14.02 2.28 -10.06
C LEU A 218 -14.11 3.63 -10.75
N GLN A 219 -15.32 4.07 -11.11
CA GLN A 219 -15.54 5.41 -11.64
C GLN A 219 -15.15 6.49 -10.62
N THR A 220 -15.54 6.37 -9.35
CA THR A 220 -15.13 7.27 -8.27
C THR A 220 -13.60 7.29 -8.11
N LYS A 221 -12.94 6.14 -8.22
CA LYS A 221 -11.46 6.07 -8.20
C LYS A 221 -10.83 6.88 -9.33
N ARG A 222 -11.37 6.78 -10.54
CA ARG A 222 -10.88 7.52 -11.72
C ARG A 222 -11.15 9.02 -11.55
N ASP A 223 -12.41 9.39 -11.35
CA ASP A 223 -12.89 10.76 -11.47
C ASP A 223 -12.55 11.64 -10.24
N LYS A 224 -12.60 11.07 -9.03
CA LYS A 224 -12.39 11.82 -7.78
C LYS A 224 -11.05 11.55 -7.09
N LEU A 225 -10.36 10.44 -7.43
CA LEU A 225 -9.11 10.05 -6.77
C LEU A 225 -7.91 10.00 -7.72
N GLY A 226 -8.11 10.30 -9.01
CA GLY A 226 -7.05 10.42 -10.01
C GLY A 226 -6.37 9.09 -10.37
N HIS A 227 -7.07 7.96 -10.24
CA HIS A 227 -6.56 6.67 -10.68
C HIS A 227 -6.50 6.60 -12.21
N LEU A 228 -5.40 6.05 -12.72
CA LEU A 228 -5.18 5.82 -14.15
C LEU A 228 -5.86 4.49 -14.54
N LEU A 229 -7.13 4.57 -14.91
CA LEU A 229 -7.96 3.46 -15.39
C LEU A 229 -8.39 3.75 -16.81
N ASP A 230 -8.30 2.76 -17.70
CA ASP A 230 -8.73 2.92 -19.11
C ASP A 230 -10.25 3.00 -19.21
N GLU A 231 -10.76 3.76 -20.19
CA GLU A 231 -12.19 3.96 -20.41
C GLU A 231 -12.88 2.73 -21.04
N SER A 232 -12.11 1.78 -21.53
CA SER A 232 -12.59 0.65 -22.37
C SER A 232 -12.93 -0.62 -21.60
N ASN A 233 -13.24 -0.50 -20.30
CA ASN A 233 -13.70 -1.66 -19.52
C ASN A 233 -14.90 -1.31 -18.64
#